data_1967889e30c679263039b5f7d628ff8c
#
_entry.id   1967889e30c679263039b5f7d628ff8c
#
_cell.length_a   1.000
_cell.length_b   1.000
_cell.length_c   1.000
_cell.angle_alpha   90.00
_cell.angle_beta   90.00
_cell.angle_gamma   90.00
#
_symmetry.space_group_name_H-M   'P 1'
#
loop_
_entity.id
_entity.type
_entity.pdbx_description
1 polymer ?
#
loop_
_entity_poly.entity_id
_entity_poly.type
_entity_poly.pdbx_seq_one_letter_code
_entity_poly.pdbx_strand_id
1 'polypeptide(L)'
;MKGISRKIFVSTLSILVSGTALTPAASAAVNKAGYVDVAKVFDGYEKTKQNDTRLQTSGKTKEEERDAMVREVRRLKDEQALLAENAKEKKQEAIDTKIRELQEFDAAARKELGEQRNKMVREIFKDIDEVVQRYGERKGYDLIFNDRTLLYRSPRFDLSNDILEELNRNYQKKKA
;
A
#
# COMPACT_ATOMS: atom_id res chain seq x y z
N MET A 1 -57.04 54.86 74.16
CA MET A 1 -58.02 53.96 73.40
C MET A 1 -57.47 53.63 72.04
N LYS A 2 -57.35 52.33 71.79
CA LYS A 2 -57.15 51.59 70.55
C LYS A 2 -56.09 52.10 69.52
N GLY A 3 -54.90 51.44 69.60
CA GLY A 3 -53.87 51.45 68.57
C GLY A 3 -54.28 50.54 67.37
N ILE A 4 -53.95 50.98 66.17
CA ILE A 4 -54.03 50.20 64.95
C ILE A 4 -52.61 49.86 64.51
N SER A 5 -52.23 48.59 64.71
CA SER A 5 -50.97 48.06 64.18
C SER A 5 -51.05 47.89 62.67
N ARG A 6 -50.21 48.63 61.92
CA ARG A 6 -49.97 48.40 60.48
C ARG A 6 -48.87 47.33 60.32
N LYS A 7 -49.28 46.14 59.94
CA LYS A 7 -48.32 45.09 59.49
C LYS A 7 -47.83 45.45 58.11
N ILE A 8 -46.52 45.71 58.00
CA ILE A 8 -45.80 45.89 56.75
C ILE A 8 -45.47 44.47 56.24
N PHE A 9 -46.08 44.08 55.12
CA PHE A 9 -45.74 42.85 54.43
C PHE A 9 -44.51 43.15 53.56
N VAL A 10 -43.36 42.65 53.94
CA VAL A 10 -42.16 42.69 53.12
C VAL A 10 -42.19 41.43 52.27
N SER A 11 -42.50 41.64 50.99
CA SER A 11 -42.45 40.59 49.98
C SER A 11 -41.00 40.41 49.52
N THR A 12 -40.38 39.32 49.93
CA THR A 12 -39.03 38.97 49.46
C THR A 12 -39.16 38.30 48.08
N LEU A 13 -38.77 39.05 47.04
CA LEU A 13 -38.65 38.54 45.69
C LEU A 13 -37.37 37.67 45.57
N SER A 14 -37.50 36.35 45.64
CA SER A 14 -36.38 35.41 45.41
C SER A 14 -36.10 35.32 43.92
N ILE A 15 -35.02 35.93 43.48
CA ILE A 15 -34.47 35.77 42.13
C ILE A 15 -33.73 34.44 42.05
N LEU A 16 -34.35 33.45 41.38
CA LEU A 16 -33.71 32.18 41.01
C LEU A 16 -32.69 32.46 39.86
N VAL A 17 -31.41 32.61 40.20
CA VAL A 17 -30.32 32.63 39.22
C VAL A 17 -30.09 31.20 38.80
N SER A 18 -30.70 30.78 37.67
CA SER A 18 -30.37 29.51 37.00
C SER A 18 -28.94 29.62 36.42
N GLY A 19 -27.98 29.14 37.19
CA GLY A 19 -26.59 28.98 36.69
C GLY A 19 -26.54 27.92 35.62
N THR A 20 -26.47 28.33 34.32
CA THR A 20 -26.09 27.44 33.24
C THR A 20 -24.63 27.07 33.46
N ALA A 21 -24.38 25.86 33.99
CA ALA A 21 -23.07 25.28 34.05
C ALA A 21 -22.57 25.10 32.62
N LEU A 22 -21.69 25.98 32.13
CA LEU A 22 -20.89 25.73 30.94
C LEU A 22 -20.01 24.51 31.25
N THR A 23 -20.44 23.35 30.81
CA THR A 23 -19.57 22.17 30.77
C THR A 23 -18.47 22.47 29.77
N PRO A 24 -17.17 22.49 30.17
CA PRO A 24 -16.11 22.61 29.21
C PRO A 24 -16.22 21.42 28.26
N ALA A 25 -16.36 21.70 26.97
CA ALA A 25 -16.24 20.65 25.95
C ALA A 25 -14.90 19.97 26.17
N ALA A 26 -14.90 18.71 26.57
CA ALA A 26 -13.70 17.92 26.70
C ALA A 26 -12.98 17.91 25.35
N SER A 27 -11.95 18.73 25.21
CA SER A 27 -11.08 18.70 24.05
C SER A 27 -10.43 17.33 24.04
N ALA A 28 -10.79 16.48 23.06
CA ALA A 28 -10.14 15.19 22.89
C ALA A 28 -8.67 15.43 22.55
N ALA A 29 -7.82 15.40 23.59
CA ALA A 29 -6.38 15.53 23.40
C ALA A 29 -5.86 14.23 22.76
N VAL A 30 -5.04 14.34 21.72
CA VAL A 30 -4.29 13.20 21.18
C VAL A 30 -3.31 12.75 22.27
N ASN A 31 -3.56 11.60 22.87
CA ASN A 31 -2.76 11.10 23.98
C ASN A 31 -1.59 10.24 23.53
N LYS A 32 -1.74 9.55 22.39
CA LYS A 32 -0.71 8.64 21.89
C LYS A 32 -0.59 8.71 20.37
N ALA A 33 0.57 9.14 19.91
CA ALA A 33 0.89 9.20 18.48
C ALA A 33 2.19 8.44 18.20
N GLY A 34 2.30 7.95 16.98
CA GLY A 34 3.49 7.29 16.45
C GLY A 34 3.65 7.52 14.96
N TYR A 35 4.73 7.02 14.39
CA TYR A 35 4.92 7.01 12.94
C TYR A 35 5.51 5.69 12.47
N VAL A 36 5.31 5.42 11.18
CA VAL A 36 5.84 4.24 10.49
C VAL A 36 6.59 4.69 9.24
N ASP A 37 7.84 4.26 9.09
CA ASP A 37 8.57 4.30 7.83
C ASP A 37 8.05 3.16 6.94
N VAL A 38 7.08 3.52 6.10
CA VAL A 38 6.40 2.55 5.23
C VAL A 38 7.34 1.93 4.22
N ALA A 39 8.37 2.66 3.76
CA ALA A 39 9.37 2.11 2.83
C ALA A 39 10.21 1.03 3.53
N LYS A 40 10.73 1.31 4.72
CA LYS A 40 11.46 0.33 5.54
C LYS A 40 10.63 -0.93 5.82
N VAL A 41 9.35 -0.75 6.16
CA VAL A 41 8.43 -1.87 6.43
C VAL A 41 8.19 -2.68 5.15
N PHE A 42 7.95 -2.03 4.03
CA PHE A 42 7.76 -2.66 2.72
C PHE A 42 8.97 -3.50 2.32
N ASP A 43 10.18 -2.93 2.40
CA ASP A 43 11.43 -3.61 2.00
C ASP A 43 11.80 -4.76 2.94
N GLY A 44 11.49 -4.62 4.23
CA GLY A 44 11.76 -5.64 5.26
C GLY A 44 10.77 -6.80 5.26
N TYR A 45 9.58 -6.63 4.65
CA TYR A 45 8.51 -7.62 4.70
C TYR A 45 8.88 -8.87 3.87
N GLU A 46 8.79 -10.05 4.49
CA GLU A 46 9.15 -11.31 3.83
C GLU A 46 8.32 -11.62 2.59
N LYS A 47 7.04 -11.25 2.59
CA LYS A 47 6.18 -11.38 1.41
C LYS A 47 6.70 -10.54 0.24
N THR A 48 7.24 -9.33 0.50
CA THR A 48 7.87 -8.50 -0.53
C THR A 48 9.04 -9.23 -1.16
N LYS A 49 9.97 -9.72 -0.34
CA LYS A 49 11.17 -10.45 -0.83
C LYS A 49 10.81 -11.69 -1.64
N GLN A 50 9.81 -12.45 -1.20
CA GLN A 50 9.34 -13.62 -1.95
C GLN A 50 8.68 -13.25 -3.28
N ASN A 51 7.91 -12.18 -3.28
CA ASN A 51 7.27 -11.67 -4.48
C ASN A 51 8.30 -11.16 -5.49
N ASP A 52 9.33 -10.43 -5.02
CA ASP A 52 10.42 -9.96 -5.88
C ASP A 52 11.16 -11.14 -6.53
N THR A 53 11.45 -12.18 -5.75
CA THR A 53 12.06 -13.41 -6.29
C THR A 53 11.17 -14.07 -7.35
N ARG A 54 9.85 -14.13 -7.12
CA ARG A 54 8.90 -14.67 -8.11
C ARG A 54 8.87 -13.84 -9.38
N LEU A 55 8.84 -12.51 -9.25
CA LEU A 55 8.82 -11.60 -10.40
C LEU A 55 10.12 -11.71 -11.20
N GLN A 56 11.27 -11.80 -10.54
CA GLN A 56 12.57 -12.03 -11.20
C GLN A 56 12.59 -13.36 -11.95
N THR A 57 12.09 -14.43 -11.35
CA THR A 57 12.01 -15.75 -12.00
C THR A 57 11.10 -15.69 -13.22
N SER A 58 9.91 -15.07 -13.08
CA SER A 58 8.99 -14.87 -14.20
C SER A 58 9.61 -14.06 -15.34
N GLY A 59 10.31 -12.97 -14.98
CA GLY A 59 11.04 -12.15 -15.94
C GLY A 59 12.10 -12.95 -16.71
N LYS A 60 12.90 -13.75 -15.98
CA LYS A 60 13.93 -14.61 -16.59
C LYS A 60 13.34 -15.65 -17.55
N THR A 61 12.23 -16.28 -17.16
CA THR A 61 11.52 -17.22 -18.05
C THR A 61 11.08 -16.53 -19.33
N LYS A 62 10.48 -15.33 -19.24
CA LYS A 62 10.08 -14.55 -20.42
C LYS A 62 11.28 -14.15 -21.29
N GLU A 63 12.41 -13.83 -20.70
CA GLU A 63 13.66 -13.55 -21.43
C GLU A 63 14.16 -14.79 -22.19
N GLU A 64 14.15 -15.96 -21.56
CA GLU A 64 14.54 -17.24 -22.21
C GLU A 64 13.61 -17.60 -23.36
N GLU A 65 12.27 -17.43 -23.21
CA GLU A 65 11.29 -17.61 -24.27
C GLU A 65 11.52 -16.65 -25.44
N ARG A 66 11.74 -15.37 -25.14
CA ARG A 66 12.08 -14.33 -26.11
C ARG A 66 13.34 -14.68 -26.90
N ASP A 67 14.39 -15.09 -26.21
CA ASP A 67 15.66 -15.45 -26.84
C ASP A 67 15.51 -16.67 -27.78
N ALA A 68 14.65 -17.61 -27.42
CA ALA A 68 14.33 -18.73 -28.32
C ALA A 68 13.65 -18.24 -29.61
N MET A 69 12.71 -17.29 -29.50
CA MET A 69 12.04 -16.67 -30.65
C MET A 69 13.03 -15.88 -31.53
N VAL A 70 13.95 -15.14 -30.91
CA VAL A 70 15.01 -14.41 -31.62
C VAL A 70 15.93 -15.35 -32.36
N ARG A 71 16.33 -16.46 -31.75
CA ARG A 71 17.15 -17.49 -32.44
C ARG A 71 16.39 -18.08 -33.63
N GLU A 72 15.10 -18.32 -33.50
CA GLU A 72 14.28 -18.85 -34.61
C GLU A 72 14.20 -17.86 -35.79
N VAL A 73 13.96 -16.56 -35.52
CA VAL A 73 13.98 -15.52 -36.56
C VAL A 73 15.35 -15.49 -37.27
N ARG A 74 16.44 -15.56 -36.49
CA ARG A 74 17.80 -15.58 -37.04
C ARG A 74 18.03 -16.79 -37.93
N ARG A 75 17.67 -17.99 -37.48
CA ARG A 75 17.75 -19.23 -38.26
C ARG A 75 17.00 -19.14 -39.59
N LEU A 76 15.77 -18.61 -39.57
CA LEU A 76 14.99 -18.42 -40.79
C LEU A 76 15.63 -17.46 -41.77
N LYS A 77 16.28 -16.39 -41.32
CA LYS A 77 17.01 -15.44 -42.13
C LYS A 77 18.26 -16.08 -42.74
N ASP A 78 18.99 -16.88 -41.97
CA ASP A 78 20.19 -17.59 -42.44
C ASP A 78 19.81 -18.62 -43.50
N GLU A 79 18.71 -19.37 -43.33
CA GLU A 79 18.15 -20.28 -44.33
C GLU A 79 17.71 -19.55 -45.59
N GLN A 80 17.06 -18.38 -45.46
CA GLN A 80 16.62 -17.57 -46.60
C GLN A 80 17.84 -17.13 -47.47
N ALA A 81 18.94 -16.78 -46.85
CA ALA A 81 20.13 -16.35 -47.57
C ALA A 81 20.69 -17.42 -48.52
N LEU A 82 20.42 -18.69 -48.23
CA LEU A 82 20.87 -19.84 -49.02
C LEU A 82 19.93 -20.24 -50.14
N LEU A 83 18.70 -19.64 -50.23
CA LEU A 83 17.66 -20.01 -51.19
C LEU A 83 17.82 -19.29 -52.54
N ALA A 84 17.29 -19.94 -53.59
CA ALA A 84 17.10 -19.29 -54.87
C ALA A 84 16.02 -18.19 -54.77
N GLU A 85 16.05 -17.20 -55.67
CA GLU A 85 15.23 -15.98 -55.59
C GLU A 85 13.71 -16.28 -55.53
N ASN A 86 13.23 -17.26 -56.30
CA ASN A 86 11.85 -17.67 -56.35
C ASN A 86 11.34 -18.28 -55.00
N ALA A 87 12.23 -18.76 -54.17
CA ALA A 87 11.88 -19.34 -52.85
C ALA A 87 12.03 -18.35 -51.70
N LYS A 88 12.73 -17.24 -51.90
CA LYS A 88 12.96 -16.23 -50.88
C LYS A 88 11.69 -15.52 -50.42
N GLU A 89 10.76 -15.27 -51.34
CA GLU A 89 9.52 -14.55 -51.03
C GLU A 89 8.68 -15.29 -49.98
N LYS A 90 8.43 -16.61 -50.21
CA LYS A 90 7.72 -17.43 -49.20
C LYS A 90 8.43 -17.50 -47.87
N LYS A 91 9.77 -17.52 -47.87
CA LYS A 91 10.55 -17.53 -46.64
C LYS A 91 10.46 -16.19 -45.92
N GLN A 92 10.39 -15.07 -46.67
CA GLN A 92 10.18 -13.75 -46.14
C GLN A 92 8.88 -13.61 -45.37
N GLU A 93 7.76 -14.13 -45.89
CA GLU A 93 6.48 -14.14 -45.20
C GLU A 93 6.55 -14.87 -43.85
N ALA A 94 7.27 -16.00 -43.81
CA ALA A 94 7.48 -16.74 -42.56
C ALA A 94 8.32 -15.93 -41.54
N ILE A 95 9.36 -15.23 -42.02
CA ILE A 95 10.19 -14.36 -41.19
C ILE A 95 9.34 -13.20 -40.62
N ASP A 96 8.55 -12.54 -41.49
CA ASP A 96 7.72 -11.40 -41.06
C ASP A 96 6.64 -11.83 -40.03
N THR A 97 6.12 -13.05 -40.20
CA THR A 97 5.19 -13.63 -39.23
C THR A 97 5.88 -13.84 -37.88
N LYS A 98 7.09 -14.44 -37.89
CA LYS A 98 7.84 -14.66 -36.64
C LYS A 98 8.29 -13.36 -35.96
N ILE A 99 8.59 -12.32 -36.72
CA ILE A 99 8.87 -10.98 -36.18
C ILE A 99 7.64 -10.39 -35.50
N ARG A 100 6.45 -10.53 -36.11
CA ARG A 100 5.20 -10.07 -35.47
C ARG A 100 4.92 -10.83 -34.17
N GLU A 101 5.03 -12.17 -34.20
CA GLU A 101 4.88 -12.99 -33.00
C GLU A 101 5.83 -12.54 -31.86
N LEU A 102 7.09 -12.24 -32.18
CA LEU A 102 8.05 -11.73 -31.21
C LEU A 102 7.63 -10.36 -30.64
N GLN A 103 7.14 -9.45 -31.51
CA GLN A 103 6.66 -8.13 -31.05
C GLN A 103 5.43 -8.24 -30.14
N GLU A 104 4.49 -9.11 -30.52
CA GLU A 104 3.30 -9.40 -29.69
C GLU A 104 3.68 -10.02 -28.36
N PHE A 105 4.61 -10.97 -28.37
CA PHE A 105 5.17 -11.56 -27.15
C PHE A 105 5.83 -10.51 -26.25
N ASP A 106 6.68 -9.62 -26.81
CA ASP A 106 7.33 -8.56 -26.04
C ASP A 106 6.31 -7.62 -25.40
N ALA A 107 5.25 -7.26 -26.10
CA ALA A 107 4.18 -6.42 -25.59
C ALA A 107 3.38 -7.12 -24.47
N ALA A 108 3.02 -8.39 -24.69
CA ALA A 108 2.28 -9.22 -23.73
C ALA A 108 3.11 -9.46 -22.46
N ALA A 109 4.40 -9.81 -22.59
CA ALA A 109 5.29 -10.06 -21.46
C ALA A 109 5.47 -8.81 -20.59
N ARG A 110 5.69 -7.64 -21.19
CA ARG A 110 5.77 -6.37 -20.44
C ARG A 110 4.49 -6.05 -19.71
N LYS A 111 3.34 -6.23 -20.33
CA LYS A 111 2.03 -6.00 -19.72
C LYS A 111 1.84 -6.94 -18.53
N GLU A 112 2.04 -8.24 -18.74
CA GLU A 112 1.87 -9.28 -17.70
C GLU A 112 2.76 -9.02 -16.47
N LEU A 113 4.08 -8.78 -16.69
CA LEU A 113 5.01 -8.50 -15.60
C LEU A 113 4.65 -7.19 -14.87
N GLY A 114 4.20 -6.18 -15.60
CA GLY A 114 3.73 -4.92 -15.02
C GLY A 114 2.48 -5.11 -14.16
N GLU A 115 1.51 -5.89 -14.62
CA GLU A 115 0.29 -6.22 -13.88
C GLU A 115 0.60 -7.03 -12.62
N GLN A 116 1.47 -8.05 -12.75
CA GLN A 116 1.94 -8.85 -11.60
C GLN A 116 2.58 -7.95 -10.54
N ARG A 117 3.53 -7.09 -10.94
CA ARG A 117 4.17 -6.14 -10.02
C ARG A 117 3.16 -5.22 -9.34
N ASN A 118 2.27 -4.62 -10.10
CA ASN A 118 1.26 -3.70 -9.56
C ASN A 118 0.30 -4.39 -8.58
N LYS A 119 -0.08 -5.64 -8.88
CA LYS A 119 -0.90 -6.45 -7.98
C LYS A 119 -0.17 -6.73 -6.67
N MET A 120 1.09 -7.17 -6.75
CA MET A 120 1.93 -7.43 -5.58
C MET A 120 2.08 -6.19 -4.68
N VAL A 121 2.39 -5.05 -5.26
CA VAL A 121 2.54 -3.79 -4.52
C VAL A 121 1.24 -3.44 -3.78
N ARG A 122 0.09 -3.52 -4.46
CA ARG A 122 -1.21 -3.25 -3.81
C ARG A 122 -1.51 -4.20 -2.65
N GLU A 123 -1.20 -5.49 -2.81
CA GLU A 123 -1.42 -6.48 -1.75
C GLU A 123 -0.54 -6.23 -0.53
N ILE A 124 0.72 -5.85 -0.76
CA ILE A 124 1.66 -5.54 0.33
C ILE A 124 1.20 -4.29 1.10
N PHE A 125 0.84 -3.21 0.39
CA PHE A 125 0.32 -2.01 1.07
C PHE A 125 -0.97 -2.29 1.85
N LYS A 126 -1.85 -3.12 1.32
CA LYS A 126 -3.04 -3.57 2.05
C LYS A 126 -2.68 -4.33 3.33
N ASP A 127 -1.73 -5.26 3.27
CA ASP A 127 -1.27 -6.00 4.45
C ASP A 127 -0.67 -5.05 5.51
N ILE A 128 0.13 -4.07 5.07
CA ILE A 128 0.72 -3.05 5.96
C ILE A 128 -0.38 -2.22 6.64
N ASP A 129 -1.33 -1.70 5.87
CA ASP A 129 -2.44 -0.89 6.36
C ASP A 129 -3.27 -1.66 7.41
N GLU A 130 -3.65 -2.90 7.11
CA GLU A 130 -4.38 -3.77 8.03
C GLU A 130 -3.62 -4.03 9.34
N VAL A 131 -2.29 -4.19 9.27
CA VAL A 131 -1.48 -4.42 10.47
C VAL A 131 -1.33 -3.14 11.27
N VAL A 132 -1.10 -2.00 10.64
CA VAL A 132 -1.01 -0.69 11.31
C VAL A 132 -2.30 -0.37 12.05
N GLN A 133 -3.46 -0.58 11.41
CA GLN A 133 -4.78 -0.36 12.04
C GLN A 133 -4.95 -1.25 13.28
N ARG A 134 -4.79 -2.56 13.14
CA ARG A 134 -4.94 -3.50 14.27
C ARG A 134 -3.93 -3.23 15.39
N TYR A 135 -2.72 -2.84 15.05
CA TYR A 135 -1.69 -2.48 16.03
C TYR A 135 -2.09 -1.21 16.78
N GLY A 136 -2.53 -0.19 16.06
CA GLY A 136 -3.00 1.08 16.63
C GLY A 136 -4.14 0.87 17.63
N GLU A 137 -5.20 0.18 17.20
CA GLU A 137 -6.35 -0.14 18.06
C GLU A 137 -5.93 -0.92 19.32
N ARG A 138 -5.18 -2.01 19.15
CA ARG A 138 -4.75 -2.87 20.27
C ARG A 138 -3.83 -2.17 21.26
N LYS A 139 -2.98 -1.25 20.77
CA LYS A 139 -2.00 -0.52 21.60
C LYS A 139 -2.49 0.84 22.07
N GLY A 140 -3.71 1.25 21.66
CA GLY A 140 -4.33 2.50 22.06
C GLY A 140 -3.63 3.73 21.46
N TYR A 141 -3.22 3.67 20.20
CA TYR A 141 -2.75 4.84 19.46
C TYR A 141 -3.94 5.60 18.90
N ASP A 142 -3.95 6.91 19.11
CA ASP A 142 -4.95 7.81 18.53
C ASP A 142 -4.60 8.14 17.07
N LEU A 143 -3.29 8.26 16.77
CA LEU A 143 -2.77 8.58 15.43
C LEU A 143 -1.47 7.82 15.14
N ILE A 144 -1.37 7.27 13.93
CA ILE A 144 -0.13 6.72 13.38
C ILE A 144 0.09 7.37 12.01
N PHE A 145 1.20 8.09 11.87
CA PHE A 145 1.55 8.83 10.65
C PHE A 145 2.48 8.01 9.75
N ASN A 146 2.41 8.28 8.45
CA ASN A 146 3.51 7.92 7.55
C ASN A 146 4.68 8.88 7.81
N ASP A 147 5.89 8.37 7.97
CA ASP A 147 7.10 9.16 8.25
C ASP A 147 7.36 10.27 7.24
N ARG A 148 7.00 10.04 5.96
CA ARG A 148 7.17 11.00 4.85
C ARG A 148 6.32 12.26 4.99
N THR A 149 5.29 12.25 5.83
CA THR A 149 4.45 13.43 6.07
C THR A 149 4.98 14.32 7.19
N LEU A 150 6.02 13.89 7.91
CA LEU A 150 6.58 14.58 9.06
C LEU A 150 7.86 15.33 8.68
N LEU A 151 7.91 16.63 8.99
CA LEU A 151 9.13 17.44 8.84
C LEU A 151 10.20 17.09 9.90
N TYR A 152 9.75 16.70 11.10
CA TYR A 152 10.60 16.24 12.19
C TYR A 152 9.98 15.03 12.86
N ARG A 153 10.79 14.04 13.20
CA ARG A 153 10.36 12.82 13.90
C ARG A 153 11.40 12.41 14.96
N SER A 154 10.96 12.20 16.17
CA SER A 154 11.80 11.64 17.21
C SER A 154 11.79 10.12 17.13
N PRO A 155 12.95 9.43 17.19
CA PRO A 155 13.04 7.97 17.12
C PRO A 155 12.18 7.21 18.15
N ARG A 156 11.87 7.84 19.28
CA ARG A 156 11.02 7.25 20.33
C ARG A 156 9.58 6.96 19.89
N PHE A 157 9.13 7.57 18.78
CA PHE A 157 7.78 7.37 18.21
C PHE A 157 7.78 6.45 17.00
N ASP A 158 8.94 5.87 16.65
CA ASP A 158 9.08 4.97 15.49
C ASP A 158 8.50 3.59 15.82
N LEU A 159 7.46 3.20 15.09
CA LEU A 159 6.78 1.93 15.21
C LEU A 159 7.17 0.94 14.09
N SER A 160 8.07 1.33 13.19
CA SER A 160 8.37 0.58 11.98
C SER A 160 8.83 -0.85 12.26
N ASN A 161 9.68 -1.05 13.27
CA ASN A 161 10.16 -2.39 13.62
C ASN A 161 9.04 -3.26 14.19
N ASP A 162 8.20 -2.71 15.05
CA ASP A 162 7.08 -3.45 15.66
C ASP A 162 6.07 -3.89 14.60
N ILE A 163 5.75 -2.99 13.66
CA ILE A 163 4.85 -3.27 12.54
C ILE A 163 5.45 -4.33 11.62
N LEU A 164 6.73 -4.22 11.28
CA LEU A 164 7.44 -5.19 10.44
C LEU A 164 7.47 -6.59 11.08
N GLU A 165 7.76 -6.67 12.37
CA GLU A 165 7.75 -7.93 13.11
C GLU A 165 6.37 -8.58 13.13
N GLU A 166 5.32 -7.79 13.34
CA GLU A 166 3.95 -8.28 13.32
C GLU A 166 3.52 -8.74 11.93
N LEU A 167 3.89 -8.00 10.88
CA LEU A 167 3.66 -8.42 9.49
C LEU A 167 4.28 -9.77 9.19
N ASN A 168 5.58 -9.91 9.50
CA ASN A 168 6.31 -11.14 9.23
C ASN A 168 5.74 -12.31 10.03
N ARG A 169 5.40 -12.12 11.30
CA ARG A 169 4.75 -13.13 12.13
C ARG A 169 3.38 -13.57 11.57
N ASN A 170 2.57 -12.62 11.12
CA ASN A 170 1.27 -12.92 10.52
C ASN A 170 1.41 -13.66 9.18
N TYR A 171 2.41 -13.30 8.40
CA TYR A 171 2.72 -13.96 7.13
C TYR A 171 3.13 -15.43 7.34
N GLN A 172 4.00 -15.69 8.29
CA GLN A 172 4.43 -17.06 8.64
C GLN A 172 3.26 -17.92 9.12
N LYS A 173 2.36 -17.37 9.95
CA LYS A 173 1.15 -18.09 10.41
C LYS A 173 0.18 -18.46 9.29
N LYS A 174 0.10 -17.63 8.22
CA LYS A 174 -0.76 -17.93 7.06
C LYS A 174 -0.15 -18.99 6.16
N LYS A 175 1.14 -19.27 6.29
CA LYS A 175 1.90 -20.20 5.44
C LYS A 175 2.05 -21.58 6.06
N ALA A 176 1.93 -21.67 7.40
CA ALA A 176 1.93 -22.91 8.16
C ALA A 176 0.57 -23.60 8.15
#